data_4a9ac13b3a347fd1803d63351bf27631
#
_entry.id   4a9ac13b3a347fd1803d63351bf27631
#
_cell.length_a   1.000
_cell.length_b   1.000
_cell.length_c   1.000
_cell.angle_alpha   90.00
_cell.angle_beta   90.00
_cell.angle_gamma   90.00
#
_symmetry.space_group_name_H-M   'P 1'
#
loop_
_entity.id
_entity.type
_entity.pdbx_description
1 polymer ?
#
loop_
_entity_poly.entity_id
_entity_poly.type
_entity_poly.pdbx_seq_one_letter_code
_entity_poly.pdbx_strand_id
1 'polypeptide(L)'
;MAFDEHGQADTLERRKEICKTSYDILVNEVGFSPHDIILDPNLFPIATGIEEHNKYAIDFIETTEWIKNNLPGALVSGGLSNVSFSFRGNNIVREAIHSVFLYHAIKAGLDMAIVNAGQLALYDDLPIELRKTVEEAVLNTNVNATEELIKIANDYKDSKLSEERVENSEWRSLPCLLYTSPSPRD
;
A
#
# COMPACT_ATOMS: atom_id res chain seq x y z
N MET A 1 12.96 5.48 3.62
CA MET A 1 11.97 4.94 4.58
C MET A 1 12.09 5.73 5.87
N ALA A 2 10.97 6.06 6.51
CA ALA A 2 10.92 6.77 7.79
C ALA A 2 11.38 5.84 8.93
N PHE A 3 12.63 6.03 9.37
CA PHE A 3 13.33 5.16 10.33
C PHE A 3 14.26 6.00 11.19
N ASP A 4 14.29 5.74 12.49
CA ASP A 4 15.19 6.36 13.46
C ASP A 4 15.87 5.29 14.35
N GLU A 5 16.59 5.69 15.39
CA GLU A 5 17.24 4.79 16.36
C GLU A 5 16.25 3.91 17.13
N HIS A 6 14.98 4.26 17.16
CA HIS A 6 13.92 3.49 17.81
C HIS A 6 13.19 2.54 16.84
N GLY A 7 13.57 2.53 15.57
CA GLY A 7 13.02 1.66 14.52
C GLY A 7 12.10 2.40 13.54
N GLN A 8 11.24 1.64 12.88
CA GLN A 8 10.31 2.17 11.88
C GLN A 8 9.28 3.11 12.52
N ALA A 9 8.96 4.21 11.81
CA ALA A 9 7.90 5.12 12.25
C ALA A 9 6.53 4.46 12.06
N ASP A 10 5.83 4.27 13.14
CA ASP A 10 4.53 3.59 13.24
C ASP A 10 3.36 4.56 13.51
N THR A 11 3.63 5.76 14.03
CA THR A 11 2.64 6.80 14.27
C THR A 11 2.72 7.93 13.26
N LEU A 12 1.62 8.65 13.09
CA LEU A 12 1.51 9.80 12.18
C LEU A 12 2.57 10.88 12.50
N GLU A 13 2.74 11.19 13.78
CA GLU A 13 3.65 12.23 14.25
C GLU A 13 5.11 11.85 13.95
N ARG A 14 5.52 10.62 14.29
CA ARG A 14 6.88 10.14 14.01
C ARG A 14 7.18 10.10 12.53
N ARG A 15 6.21 9.68 11.69
CA ARG A 15 6.37 9.71 10.23
C ARG A 15 6.65 11.11 9.73
N LYS A 16 5.87 12.11 10.18
CA LYS A 16 6.05 13.53 9.80
C LYS A 16 7.40 14.07 10.27
N GLU A 17 7.77 13.81 11.51
CA GLU A 17 9.02 14.28 12.12
C GLU A 17 10.24 13.71 11.39
N ILE A 18 10.29 12.39 11.20
CA ILE A 18 11.41 11.73 10.53
C ILE A 18 11.51 12.14 9.06
N CYS A 19 10.39 12.21 8.34
CA CYS A 19 10.38 12.69 6.96
C CYS A 19 10.87 14.13 6.85
N LYS A 20 10.44 15.01 7.77
CA LYS A 20 10.87 16.41 7.80
C LYS A 20 12.36 16.52 8.09
N THR A 21 12.83 15.87 9.13
CA THR A 21 14.24 15.91 9.54
C THR A 21 15.14 15.38 8.41
N SER A 22 14.77 14.25 7.79
CA SER A 22 15.51 13.69 6.67
C SER A 22 15.54 14.65 5.46
N TYR A 23 14.41 15.26 5.14
CA TYR A 23 14.30 16.23 4.06
C TYR A 23 15.19 17.46 4.35
N ASP A 24 15.10 18.02 5.55
CA ASP A 24 15.85 19.22 5.94
C ASP A 24 17.38 18.96 5.86
N ILE A 25 17.85 17.82 6.36
CA ILE A 25 19.27 17.43 6.26
C ILE A 25 19.69 17.28 4.79
N LEU A 26 18.93 16.54 3.99
CA LEU A 26 19.29 16.28 2.59
C LEU A 26 19.33 17.55 1.76
N VAL A 27 18.37 18.45 1.93
CA VAL A 27 18.28 19.70 1.16
C VAL A 27 19.26 20.75 1.67
N ASN A 28 19.26 21.02 3.00
CA ASN A 28 19.96 22.17 3.55
C ASN A 28 21.42 21.89 3.91
N GLU A 29 21.76 20.65 4.29
CA GLU A 29 23.13 20.32 4.71
C GLU A 29 23.90 19.58 3.61
N VAL A 30 23.26 18.65 2.90
CA VAL A 30 23.91 17.84 1.87
C VAL A 30 23.79 18.48 0.48
N GLY A 31 22.74 19.28 0.23
CA GLY A 31 22.54 20.01 -1.02
C GLY A 31 21.85 19.18 -2.11
N PHE A 32 21.03 18.17 -1.74
CA PHE A 32 20.20 17.45 -2.69
C PHE A 32 19.12 18.36 -3.28
N SER A 33 18.81 18.16 -4.55
CA SER A 33 17.61 18.74 -5.13
C SER A 33 16.37 18.09 -4.48
N PRO A 34 15.39 18.88 -4.04
CA PRO A 34 14.14 18.33 -3.49
C PRO A 34 13.45 17.30 -4.38
N HIS A 35 13.56 17.46 -5.70
CA HIS A 35 12.96 16.55 -6.68
C HIS A 35 13.66 15.19 -6.80
N ASP A 36 14.86 15.06 -6.23
CA ASP A 36 15.63 13.81 -6.20
C ASP A 36 15.37 13.01 -4.91
N ILE A 37 14.49 13.52 -4.03
CA ILE A 37 14.16 12.91 -2.75
C ILE A 37 12.85 12.12 -2.87
N ILE A 38 12.91 10.84 -2.55
CA ILE A 38 11.75 9.95 -2.44
C ILE A 38 11.61 9.51 -0.99
N LEU A 39 10.51 9.86 -0.35
CA LEU A 39 10.20 9.49 1.02
C LEU A 39 9.25 8.29 1.05
N ASP A 40 9.51 7.34 1.93
CA ASP A 40 8.62 6.22 2.23
C ASP A 40 8.23 6.29 3.71
N PRO A 41 6.97 6.69 4.02
CA PRO A 41 6.48 6.82 5.39
C PRO A 41 6.23 5.50 6.13
N ASN A 42 6.57 4.37 5.55
CA ASN A 42 6.28 2.99 5.97
C ASN A 42 4.79 2.64 5.94
N LEU A 43 4.46 1.67 5.11
CA LEU A 43 3.12 1.10 5.05
C LEU A 43 3.09 -0.21 5.83
N PHE A 44 2.21 -0.29 6.82
CA PHE A 44 2.02 -1.45 7.69
C PHE A 44 0.70 -2.16 7.43
N PRO A 45 0.56 -3.44 7.89
CA PRO A 45 -0.67 -4.20 7.76
C PRO A 45 -1.82 -3.58 8.54
N ILE A 46 -3.01 -3.59 7.94
CA ILE A 46 -4.28 -3.28 8.61
C ILE A 46 -5.07 -4.55 8.93
N ALA A 47 -6.15 -4.40 9.67
CA ALA A 47 -7.09 -5.48 10.00
C ALA A 47 -6.39 -6.74 10.58
N THR A 48 -5.44 -6.51 11.46
CA THR A 48 -4.67 -7.57 12.16
C THR A 48 -5.37 -8.09 13.41
N GLY A 49 -6.46 -7.46 13.84
CA GLY A 49 -7.12 -7.69 15.12
C GLY A 49 -6.51 -6.90 16.29
N ILE A 50 -5.48 -6.10 16.05
CA ILE A 50 -4.86 -5.19 17.02
C ILE A 50 -5.38 -3.78 16.74
N GLU A 51 -5.98 -3.12 17.72
CA GLU A 51 -6.66 -1.84 17.54
C GLU A 51 -5.72 -0.73 17.04
N GLU A 52 -4.49 -0.68 17.54
CA GLU A 52 -3.46 0.28 17.12
C GLU A 52 -3.14 0.20 15.63
N HIS A 53 -3.24 -0.99 15.03
CA HIS A 53 -2.94 -1.22 13.62
C HIS A 53 -4.04 -0.70 12.68
N ASN A 54 -5.24 -0.41 13.19
CA ASN A 54 -6.35 0.05 12.37
C ASN A 54 -6.08 1.43 11.73
N LYS A 55 -5.18 2.22 12.31
CA LYS A 55 -4.82 3.55 11.80
C LYS A 55 -3.70 3.56 10.76
N TYR A 56 -2.97 2.46 10.58
CA TYR A 56 -1.75 2.46 9.78
C TYR A 56 -1.94 2.92 8.33
N ALA A 57 -3.06 2.57 7.70
CA ALA A 57 -3.34 2.97 6.33
C ALA A 57 -3.72 4.46 6.23
N ILE A 58 -4.63 4.92 7.10
CA ILE A 58 -5.03 6.33 7.09
C ILE A 58 -3.86 7.24 7.50
N ASP A 59 -3.05 6.85 8.48
CA ASP A 59 -1.85 7.59 8.87
C ASP A 59 -0.83 7.71 7.73
N PHE A 60 -0.71 6.67 6.87
CA PHE A 60 0.13 6.74 5.68
C PHE A 60 -0.43 7.75 4.66
N ILE A 61 -1.74 7.72 4.42
CA ILE A 61 -2.44 8.64 3.49
C ILE A 61 -2.29 10.08 3.97
N GLU A 62 -2.54 10.34 5.26
CA GLU A 62 -2.38 11.66 5.87
C GLU A 62 -0.93 12.14 5.88
N THR A 63 0.02 11.24 6.11
CA THR A 63 1.46 11.58 5.99
C THR A 63 1.82 11.94 4.56
N THR A 64 1.29 11.21 3.58
CA THR A 64 1.50 11.50 2.15
C THR A 64 1.01 12.90 1.81
N GLU A 65 -0.22 13.24 2.17
CA GLU A 65 -0.77 14.57 1.96
C GLU A 65 0.05 15.66 2.68
N TRP A 66 0.47 15.39 3.90
CA TRP A 66 1.30 16.31 4.66
C TRP A 66 2.67 16.54 4.00
N ILE A 67 3.34 15.48 3.49
CA ILE A 67 4.61 15.60 2.75
C ILE A 67 4.42 16.50 1.52
N LYS A 68 3.38 16.28 0.73
CA LYS A 68 3.11 17.07 -0.48
C LYS A 68 2.88 18.55 -0.18
N ASN A 69 2.28 18.85 0.97
CA ASN A 69 1.98 20.21 1.37
C ASN A 69 3.15 20.93 2.08
N ASN A 70 4.06 20.19 2.74
CA ASN A 70 5.07 20.78 3.61
C ASN A 70 6.52 20.57 3.14
N LEU A 71 6.78 19.58 2.29
CA LEU A 71 8.12 19.24 1.77
C LEU A 71 8.14 19.40 0.24
N PRO A 72 8.23 20.64 -0.26
CA PRO A 72 8.07 20.93 -1.68
C PRO A 72 9.11 20.20 -2.52
N GLY A 73 8.64 19.54 -3.59
CA GLY A 73 9.47 18.77 -4.52
C GLY A 73 9.70 17.31 -4.12
N ALA A 74 9.53 16.94 -2.86
CA ALA A 74 9.68 15.55 -2.44
C ALA A 74 8.60 14.64 -3.04
N LEU A 75 9.01 13.45 -3.43
CA LEU A 75 8.16 12.39 -3.92
C LEU A 75 7.85 11.37 -2.81
N VAL A 76 6.72 10.69 -2.90
CA VAL A 76 6.31 9.69 -1.92
C VAL A 76 6.18 8.32 -2.57
N SER A 77 6.75 7.31 -1.92
CA SER A 77 6.68 5.91 -2.32
C SER A 77 6.15 5.03 -1.19
N GLY A 78 5.57 3.87 -1.53
CA GLY A 78 5.14 2.90 -0.52
C GLY A 78 5.11 1.46 -1.02
N GLY A 79 5.38 0.51 -0.11
CA GLY A 79 5.31 -0.92 -0.37
C GLY A 79 3.89 -1.45 -0.22
N LEU A 80 3.10 -1.46 -1.30
CA LEU A 80 1.65 -1.74 -1.26
C LEU A 80 1.29 -3.08 -0.65
N SER A 81 2.04 -4.13 -0.93
CA SER A 81 1.72 -5.49 -0.47
C SER A 81 1.63 -5.62 1.05
N ASN A 82 2.26 -4.71 1.79
CA ASN A 82 2.27 -4.74 3.25
C ASN A 82 0.88 -4.45 3.83
N VAL A 83 0.11 -3.53 3.25
CA VAL A 83 -1.20 -3.13 3.79
C VAL A 83 -2.17 -4.30 3.96
N SER A 84 -2.07 -5.29 3.07
CA SER A 84 -2.96 -6.47 3.03
C SER A 84 -2.35 -7.75 3.60
N PHE A 85 -1.24 -7.64 4.33
CA PHE A 85 -0.50 -8.81 4.81
C PHE A 85 -1.33 -9.74 5.70
N SER A 86 -2.29 -9.20 6.47
CA SER A 86 -3.22 -9.94 7.33
C SER A 86 -4.11 -10.92 6.54
N PHE A 87 -4.34 -10.66 5.26
CA PHE A 87 -5.15 -11.49 4.36
C PHE A 87 -4.30 -12.35 3.41
N ARG A 88 -3.08 -12.70 3.83
CA ARG A 88 -2.22 -13.55 3.02
C ARG A 88 -2.90 -14.90 2.74
N GLY A 89 -2.96 -15.27 1.45
CA GLY A 89 -3.70 -16.46 0.98
C GLY A 89 -5.14 -16.18 0.51
N ASN A 90 -5.65 -14.94 0.64
CA ASN A 90 -6.92 -14.51 0.05
C ASN A 90 -6.67 -13.39 -0.97
N ASN A 91 -6.42 -13.77 -2.22
CA ASN A 91 -6.02 -12.82 -3.26
C ASN A 91 -7.12 -11.81 -3.58
N ILE A 92 -8.40 -12.22 -3.54
CA ILE A 92 -9.53 -11.34 -3.87
C ILE A 92 -9.59 -10.15 -2.88
N VAL A 93 -9.53 -10.45 -1.59
CA VAL A 93 -9.57 -9.42 -0.55
C VAL A 93 -8.30 -8.56 -0.59
N ARG A 94 -7.14 -9.15 -0.85
CA ARG A 94 -5.90 -8.41 -0.98
C ARG A 94 -5.92 -7.44 -2.14
N GLU A 95 -6.40 -7.87 -3.30
CA GLU A 95 -6.56 -7.01 -4.48
C GLU A 95 -7.53 -5.86 -4.19
N ALA A 96 -8.64 -6.13 -3.49
CA ALA A 96 -9.56 -5.08 -3.09
C ALA A 96 -8.93 -4.06 -2.14
N ILE A 97 -8.17 -4.51 -1.13
CA ILE A 97 -7.44 -3.62 -0.21
C ILE A 97 -6.42 -2.77 -0.98
N HIS A 98 -5.67 -3.37 -1.92
CA HIS A 98 -4.70 -2.65 -2.73
C HIS A 98 -5.36 -1.56 -3.56
N SER A 99 -6.47 -1.89 -4.22
CA SER A 99 -7.18 -0.95 -5.10
C SER A 99 -7.79 0.21 -4.34
N VAL A 100 -8.45 -0.05 -3.22
CA VAL A 100 -9.04 0.99 -2.37
C VAL A 100 -7.95 1.87 -1.74
N PHE A 101 -6.89 1.26 -1.20
CA PHE A 101 -5.79 2.03 -0.63
C PHE A 101 -5.14 2.95 -1.67
N LEU A 102 -4.80 2.41 -2.86
CA LEU A 102 -4.19 3.20 -3.93
C LEU A 102 -5.09 4.35 -4.39
N TYR A 103 -6.39 4.11 -4.49
CA TYR A 103 -7.35 5.16 -4.87
C TYR A 103 -7.26 6.38 -3.93
N HIS A 104 -7.21 6.16 -2.61
CA HIS A 104 -7.11 7.23 -1.63
C HIS A 104 -5.69 7.81 -1.54
N ALA A 105 -4.66 6.95 -1.56
CA ALA A 105 -3.28 7.39 -1.47
C ALA A 105 -2.84 8.23 -2.68
N ILE A 106 -3.27 7.88 -3.89
CA ILE A 106 -3.01 8.66 -5.10
C ILE A 106 -3.69 10.03 -5.02
N LYS A 107 -4.93 10.10 -4.51
CA LYS A 107 -5.61 11.38 -4.27
C LYS A 107 -4.87 12.27 -3.26
N ALA A 108 -4.23 11.67 -2.26
CA ALA A 108 -3.38 12.36 -1.29
C ALA A 108 -2.01 12.76 -1.84
N GLY A 109 -1.65 12.30 -3.06
CA GLY A 109 -0.40 12.65 -3.75
C GLY A 109 0.69 11.61 -3.73
N LEU A 110 0.36 10.32 -3.52
CA LEU A 110 1.31 9.21 -3.69
C LEU A 110 1.83 9.17 -5.13
N ASP A 111 3.15 9.25 -5.30
CA ASP A 111 3.79 9.29 -6.61
C ASP A 111 4.16 7.89 -7.13
N MET A 112 4.56 6.99 -6.24
CA MET A 112 5.04 5.66 -6.59
C MET A 112 4.54 4.60 -5.61
N ALA A 113 4.33 3.38 -6.11
CA ALA A 113 4.03 2.23 -5.26
C ALA A 113 4.74 0.98 -5.78
N ILE A 114 5.32 0.22 -4.85
CA ILE A 114 5.86 -1.11 -5.17
C ILE A 114 4.72 -2.09 -5.11
N VAL A 115 4.33 -2.64 -6.27
CA VAL A 115 3.14 -3.47 -6.43
C VAL A 115 3.43 -4.73 -7.23
N ASN A 116 2.60 -5.77 -7.03
CA ASN A 116 2.47 -6.84 -8.02
C ASN A 116 1.41 -6.43 -9.04
N ALA A 117 1.84 -6.04 -10.24
CA ALA A 117 0.96 -5.55 -11.29
C ALA A 117 -0.14 -6.54 -11.71
N GLY A 118 0.09 -7.85 -11.53
CA GLY A 118 -0.90 -8.90 -11.80
C GLY A 118 -1.97 -9.05 -10.71
N GLN A 119 -1.87 -8.30 -9.61
CA GLN A 119 -2.78 -8.36 -8.47
C GLN A 119 -3.41 -6.99 -8.16
N LEU A 120 -3.76 -6.24 -9.18
CA LEU A 120 -4.48 -4.98 -9.07
C LEU A 120 -5.82 -5.09 -9.80
N ALA A 121 -6.90 -4.87 -9.07
CA ALA A 121 -8.21 -4.66 -9.63
C ALA A 121 -8.47 -3.15 -9.80
N LEU A 122 -9.39 -2.76 -10.69
CA LEU A 122 -9.85 -1.39 -10.74
C LEU A 122 -10.81 -1.13 -9.58
N TYR A 123 -10.70 0.06 -8.97
CA TYR A 123 -11.54 0.44 -7.83
C TYR A 123 -13.05 0.34 -8.14
N ASP A 124 -13.46 0.76 -9.35
CA ASP A 124 -14.86 0.75 -9.75
C ASP A 124 -15.39 -0.64 -10.12
N ASP A 125 -14.51 -1.59 -10.44
CA ASP A 125 -14.87 -2.98 -10.78
C ASP A 125 -15.05 -3.87 -9.54
N LEU A 126 -14.70 -3.37 -8.35
CA LEU A 126 -14.87 -4.11 -7.10
C LEU A 126 -16.36 -4.28 -6.76
N PRO A 127 -16.77 -5.46 -6.25
CA PRO A 127 -18.10 -5.63 -5.68
C PRO A 127 -18.39 -4.55 -4.63
N ILE A 128 -19.56 -3.92 -4.72
CA ILE A 128 -19.92 -2.74 -3.91
C ILE A 128 -19.78 -3.02 -2.40
N GLU A 129 -20.25 -4.18 -1.97
CA GLU A 129 -20.19 -4.58 -0.57
C GLU A 129 -18.76 -4.74 -0.07
N LEU A 130 -17.93 -5.49 -0.84
CA LEU A 130 -16.51 -5.67 -0.52
C LEU A 130 -15.76 -4.32 -0.52
N ARG A 131 -15.99 -3.49 -1.55
CA ARG A 131 -15.38 -2.16 -1.66
C ARG A 131 -15.69 -1.30 -0.44
N LYS A 132 -16.97 -1.23 -0.04
CA LYS A 132 -17.41 -0.44 1.11
C LYS A 132 -16.73 -0.91 2.41
N THR A 133 -16.75 -2.20 2.70
CA THR A 133 -16.13 -2.74 3.92
C THR A 133 -14.62 -2.54 3.94
N VAL A 134 -13.95 -2.72 2.78
CA VAL A 134 -12.52 -2.44 2.66
C VAL A 134 -12.22 -0.95 2.85
N GLU A 135 -13.05 -0.07 2.31
CA GLU A 135 -12.89 1.37 2.46
C GLU A 135 -13.05 1.81 3.92
N GLU A 136 -14.02 1.26 4.62
CA GLU A 136 -14.22 1.48 6.06
C GLU A 136 -13.01 1.02 6.88
N ALA A 137 -12.37 -0.10 6.50
CA ALA A 137 -11.16 -0.60 7.15
C ALA A 137 -9.92 0.24 6.81
N VAL A 138 -9.74 0.66 5.57
CA VAL A 138 -8.60 1.47 5.12
C VAL A 138 -8.64 2.87 5.72
N LEU A 139 -9.82 3.49 5.78
CA LEU A 139 -10.02 4.84 6.32
C LEU A 139 -10.32 4.85 7.83
N ASN A 140 -10.41 3.66 8.45
CA ASN A 140 -10.73 3.49 9.87
C ASN A 140 -12.01 4.26 10.30
N THR A 141 -13.05 4.20 9.48
CA THR A 141 -14.32 4.90 9.72
C THR A 141 -15.33 4.09 10.52
N ASN A 142 -15.12 2.77 10.60
CA ASN A 142 -15.99 1.85 11.33
C ASN A 142 -15.15 0.95 12.24
N VAL A 143 -15.46 0.95 13.53
CA VAL A 143 -14.74 0.16 14.54
C VAL A 143 -14.82 -1.34 14.26
N ASN A 144 -15.93 -1.80 13.67
CA ASN A 144 -16.17 -3.21 13.36
C ASN A 144 -15.67 -3.62 11.96
N ALA A 145 -15.10 -2.69 11.18
CA ALA A 145 -14.69 -2.97 9.80
C ALA A 145 -13.74 -4.17 9.67
N THR A 146 -12.83 -4.34 10.63
CA THR A 146 -11.92 -5.49 10.67
C THR A 146 -12.65 -6.82 10.78
N GLU A 147 -13.64 -6.92 11.68
CA GLU A 147 -14.41 -8.15 11.87
C GLU A 147 -15.31 -8.45 10.67
N GLU A 148 -15.93 -7.42 10.11
CA GLU A 148 -16.75 -7.54 8.90
C GLU A 148 -15.93 -7.98 7.71
N LEU A 149 -14.74 -7.41 7.54
CA LEU A 149 -13.82 -7.79 6.47
C LEU A 149 -13.33 -9.24 6.61
N ILE A 150 -13.07 -9.70 7.84
CA ILE A 150 -12.71 -11.10 8.09
C ILE A 150 -13.86 -12.05 7.73
N LYS A 151 -15.12 -11.70 8.03
CA LYS A 151 -16.29 -12.51 7.65
C LYS A 151 -16.39 -12.60 6.13
N ILE A 152 -16.38 -11.47 5.45
CA ILE A 152 -16.40 -11.42 3.98
C ILE A 152 -15.21 -12.21 3.38
N ALA A 153 -14.02 -12.10 3.97
CA ALA A 153 -12.84 -12.84 3.51
C ALA A 153 -13.01 -14.37 3.60
N ASN A 154 -13.72 -14.86 4.61
CA ASN A 154 -14.02 -16.29 4.74
C ASN A 154 -15.02 -16.74 3.67
N ASP A 155 -16.09 -15.95 3.42
CA ASP A 155 -17.08 -16.25 2.40
C ASP A 155 -16.44 -16.34 0.98
N TYR A 156 -15.48 -15.48 0.70
CA TYR A 156 -14.72 -15.52 -0.56
C TYR A 156 -13.71 -16.67 -0.65
N LYS A 157 -13.20 -17.20 0.46
CA LYS A 157 -12.37 -18.41 0.45
C LYS A 157 -13.16 -19.65 0.07
N ASP A 158 -14.40 -19.75 0.54
CA ASP A 158 -15.28 -20.88 0.30
C ASP A 158 -15.94 -20.82 -1.08
N SER A 159 -15.99 -19.63 -1.70
CA SER A 159 -16.52 -19.48 -3.05
C SER A 159 -15.49 -19.91 -4.10
N LYS A 160 -15.87 -20.88 -4.94
CA LYS A 160 -15.07 -21.41 -6.06
C LYS A 160 -14.63 -20.37 -7.11
N LEU A 161 -14.91 -19.10 -6.92
CA LEU A 161 -14.44 -18.00 -7.76
C LEU A 161 -12.92 -17.82 -7.70
N SER A 162 -12.23 -18.43 -6.72
CA SER A 162 -10.76 -18.45 -6.67
C SER A 162 -10.11 -19.41 -7.67
N GLU A 163 -10.87 -20.33 -8.25
CA GLU A 163 -10.34 -21.37 -9.17
C GLU A 163 -10.40 -20.98 -10.66
N GLU A 164 -11.16 -19.96 -11.05
CA GLU A 164 -11.33 -19.61 -12.46
C GLU A 164 -10.36 -18.55 -13.01
N ARG A 165 -9.52 -17.96 -12.20
CA ARG A 165 -8.31 -17.31 -12.72
C ARG A 165 -7.26 -18.39 -12.99
N VAL A 166 -7.52 -19.24 -13.98
CA VAL A 166 -6.45 -19.95 -14.67
C VAL A 166 -5.42 -18.88 -15.01
N GLU A 167 -4.27 -18.96 -14.34
CA GLU A 167 -3.08 -18.22 -14.79
C GLU A 167 -2.94 -18.53 -16.29
N ASN A 168 -3.38 -17.60 -17.10
CA ASN A 168 -3.08 -17.67 -18.52
C ASN A 168 -1.59 -17.37 -18.64
N SER A 169 -0.78 -18.36 -18.29
CA SER A 169 0.68 -18.29 -18.31
C SER A 169 1.24 -18.37 -19.74
N GLU A 170 0.36 -18.39 -20.76
CA GLU A 170 0.79 -18.42 -22.17
C GLU A 170 1.70 -17.25 -22.52
N TRP A 171 1.50 -16.07 -21.90
CA TRP A 171 2.37 -14.93 -22.13
C TRP A 171 3.81 -15.14 -21.61
N ARG A 172 4.01 -16.01 -20.60
CA ARG A 172 5.34 -16.33 -20.06
C ARG A 172 6.16 -17.22 -20.99
N SER A 173 5.49 -17.91 -21.91
CA SER A 173 6.13 -18.76 -22.91
C SER A 173 6.44 -18.02 -24.22
N LEU A 174 6.08 -16.74 -24.33
CA LEU A 174 6.38 -15.95 -25.51
C LEU A 174 7.89 -15.71 -25.64
N PRO A 175 8.49 -16.03 -26.83
CA PRO A 175 9.94 -15.89 -27.04
C PRO A 175 10.50 -14.51 -26.72
N CYS A 176 9.70 -13.46 -26.89
CA CYS A 176 10.11 -12.07 -26.59
C CYS A 176 10.41 -11.83 -25.11
N LEU A 177 9.77 -12.55 -24.19
CA LEU A 177 10.01 -12.41 -22.75
C LEU A 177 11.25 -13.15 -22.28
N LEU A 178 11.62 -14.23 -22.97
CA LEU A 178 12.87 -14.96 -22.68
C LEU A 178 14.12 -14.13 -23.00
N TYR A 179 14.01 -13.18 -23.92
CA TYR A 179 15.13 -12.30 -24.30
C TYR A 179 15.16 -10.95 -23.62
N THR A 180 14.04 -10.49 -23.02
CA THR A 180 13.92 -9.17 -22.41
C THR A 180 13.92 -9.19 -20.88
N SER A 181 13.81 -10.38 -20.27
CA SER A 181 13.98 -10.53 -18.83
C SER A 181 15.41 -10.97 -18.55
N PRO A 182 16.34 -10.09 -18.20
CA PRO A 182 17.64 -10.52 -17.72
C PRO A 182 17.41 -11.30 -16.42
N SER A 183 17.71 -12.61 -16.44
CA SER A 183 17.88 -13.34 -15.18
C SER A 183 19.14 -12.83 -14.52
N PRO A 184 19.08 -12.16 -13.38
CA PRO A 184 20.27 -11.61 -12.75
C PRO A 184 21.01 -12.61 -11.88
N ARG A 185 20.61 -13.87 -11.90
CA ARG A 185 21.19 -14.89 -11.01
C ARG A 185 21.04 -16.26 -11.60
N ASP A 186 22.00 -16.67 -12.36
CA ASP A 186 22.52 -18.02 -12.41
C ASP A 186 23.97 -17.98 -11.92
#